data_1d8b080d0ac790706d4535709228f3ca
#
_entry.id   1d8b080d0ac790706d4535709228f3ca
#
_cell.length_a   1.000
_cell.length_b   1.000
_cell.length_c   1.000
_cell.angle_alpha   90.00
_cell.angle_beta   90.00
_cell.angle_gamma   90.00
#
_symmetry.space_group_name_H-M   'P 1'
#
loop_
_entity.id
_entity.type
_entity.pdbx_description
1 polymer ?
#
loop_
_entity_poly.entity_id
_entity_poly.type
_entity_poly.pdbx_seq_one_letter_code
_entity_poly.pdbx_strand_id
1 'polypeptide(L)'
;MKHLYKFIALVFIFMIGIAFFSKSIPSISVSTTTASSIQDSTFPMVYLQVGESFINPLHGYSSELNSSTVRESITPLDTGKTFAVNIAENDSKIKKLSYELRDIANNKSIETGDITAFDKNKKYKVATVHLKEAMDTSTEYGFCMTLITNYSKKIHFYTRIKYYDNDFFLSKKLDFVAKFHAATFDQGKSLDLSQYLESGTNDDSSYESVDIHSSRKLITWGKLKPRKLTDVVPTVKELNIETAAISQTYFVSATTASGSETYQVKEFYRVRYSGGRIYLLYFKRTMEAIFDPSLISINKSEVKIGISSAEDLDITSSDSNKKFAFVRNGSLWYYDLKKNELNNVFSFETGNNDYIREYYDQHNIRILNLDDDGNISFVVYGYMNCGDYEGRVGILLYDYSVADNQITERVYLPLTTTYEQLKEDFGDFCYINNKNIFYFSLQDTVYAYNISSKRYDILTQNASANNFLMLEQAHCFIWSNASANGNASKLTILDLNSSKELTLKAPSGQSLVALGTIDSNVVY
;
A
#
# COMPACT_ATOMS: atom_id res chain seq x y z
N MET A 1 -23.82 58.69 25.50
CA MET A 1 -24.65 58.30 24.35
C MET A 1 -23.92 58.41 23.00
N LYS A 2 -23.28 59.55 22.63
CA LYS A 2 -22.60 59.68 21.31
C LYS A 2 -21.50 58.65 21.01
N HIS A 3 -20.76 58.18 21.99
CA HIS A 3 -19.73 57.15 21.79
C HIS A 3 -20.31 55.76 21.60
N LEU A 4 -21.45 55.45 22.21
CA LEU A 4 -22.15 54.17 22.04
C LEU A 4 -22.72 54.02 20.62
N TYR A 5 -23.30 55.09 20.07
CA TYR A 5 -23.80 55.11 18.69
C TYR A 5 -22.66 54.95 17.66
N LYS A 6 -21.50 55.56 17.89
CA LYS A 6 -20.33 55.38 17.03
C LYS A 6 -19.83 53.93 17.06
N PHE A 7 -19.80 53.28 18.22
CA PHE A 7 -19.39 51.92 18.37
C PHE A 7 -20.37 50.96 17.66
N ILE A 8 -21.68 51.13 17.86
CA ILE A 8 -22.72 50.32 17.18
C ILE A 8 -22.64 50.51 15.66
N ALA A 9 -22.42 51.72 15.15
CA ALA A 9 -22.26 51.98 13.73
C ALA A 9 -21.01 51.28 13.15
N LEU A 10 -19.90 51.28 13.88
CA LEU A 10 -18.65 50.60 13.49
C LEU A 10 -18.81 49.07 13.44
N VAL A 11 -19.49 48.48 14.43
CA VAL A 11 -19.82 47.04 14.45
C VAL A 11 -20.75 46.71 13.28
N PHE A 12 -21.71 47.57 12.96
CA PHE A 12 -22.64 47.33 11.85
C PHE A 12 -21.93 47.41 10.48
N ILE A 13 -21.03 48.38 10.29
CA ILE A 13 -20.19 48.47 9.08
C ILE A 13 -19.26 47.24 8.97
N PHE A 14 -18.69 46.78 10.08
CA PHE A 14 -17.85 45.59 10.12
C PHE A 14 -18.63 44.33 9.76
N MET A 15 -19.87 44.18 10.29
CA MET A 15 -20.75 43.07 9.95
C MET A 15 -21.18 43.09 8.47
N ILE A 16 -21.48 44.27 7.91
CA ILE A 16 -21.76 44.45 6.48
C ILE A 16 -20.51 44.10 5.66
N GLY A 17 -19.32 44.53 6.10
CA GLY A 17 -18.04 44.14 5.47
C GLY A 17 -17.84 42.66 5.44
N ILE A 18 -18.02 41.97 6.57
CA ILE A 18 -17.94 40.49 6.64
C ILE A 18 -18.97 39.82 5.70
N ALA A 19 -20.23 40.28 5.72
CA ALA A 19 -21.28 39.70 4.86
C ALA A 19 -21.03 39.98 3.36
N PHE A 20 -20.40 41.08 3.02
CA PHE A 20 -20.02 41.40 1.64
C PHE A 20 -18.80 40.59 1.19
N PHE A 21 -17.77 40.51 2.03
CA PHE A 21 -16.56 39.74 1.73
C PHE A 21 -16.82 38.22 1.76
N SER A 22 -17.68 37.73 2.65
CA SER A 22 -18.03 36.30 2.67
C SER A 22 -18.82 35.85 1.42
N LYS A 23 -19.58 36.75 0.80
CA LYS A 23 -20.24 36.52 -0.49
C LYS A 23 -19.33 36.72 -1.71
N SER A 24 -18.19 37.40 -1.51
CA SER A 24 -17.22 37.68 -2.58
C SER A 24 -16.04 36.71 -2.59
N ILE A 25 -15.99 35.76 -1.67
CA ILE A 25 -15.12 34.59 -1.80
C ILE A 25 -15.83 33.64 -2.76
N PRO A 26 -15.40 33.56 -4.03
CA PRO A 26 -15.98 32.54 -4.90
C PRO A 26 -15.68 31.19 -4.22
N SER A 27 -16.73 30.47 -3.83
CA SER A 27 -16.59 29.03 -3.60
C SER A 27 -16.22 28.47 -4.97
N ILE A 28 -14.93 28.20 -5.18
CA ILE A 28 -14.46 27.54 -6.38
C ILE A 28 -15.01 26.12 -6.27
N SER A 29 -16.14 25.86 -6.95
CA SER A 29 -16.67 24.53 -7.08
C SER A 29 -15.73 23.78 -8.03
N VAL A 30 -15.08 22.74 -7.53
CA VAL A 30 -14.31 21.82 -8.35
C VAL A 30 -15.29 20.89 -9.03
N SER A 31 -15.26 20.85 -10.36
CA SER A 31 -15.97 19.80 -11.10
C SER A 31 -15.18 18.52 -10.99
N THR A 32 -15.80 17.45 -10.50
CA THR A 32 -15.19 16.14 -10.36
C THR A 32 -15.83 15.14 -11.28
N THR A 33 -15.02 14.38 -12.00
CA THR A 33 -15.45 13.26 -12.82
C THR A 33 -14.59 12.02 -12.53
N THR A 34 -15.11 10.84 -12.88
CA THR A 34 -14.37 9.57 -12.74
C THR A 34 -14.20 8.95 -14.11
N ALA A 35 -12.97 8.61 -14.47
CA ALA A 35 -12.64 8.02 -15.76
C ALA A 35 -12.81 6.49 -15.76
N SER A 36 -12.59 5.82 -14.61
CA SER A 36 -12.69 4.38 -14.49
C SER A 36 -13.92 3.97 -13.68
N SER A 37 -14.66 2.98 -14.19
CA SER A 37 -15.68 2.26 -13.44
C SER A 37 -15.18 0.82 -13.27
N ILE A 38 -14.64 0.50 -12.11
CA ILE A 38 -14.15 -0.84 -11.78
C ILE A 38 -15.27 -1.61 -11.08
N GLN A 39 -15.39 -2.91 -11.39
CA GLN A 39 -16.38 -3.79 -10.75
C GLN A 39 -16.00 -4.04 -9.29
N ASP A 40 -17.02 -4.23 -8.44
CA ASP A 40 -16.86 -4.53 -7.03
C ASP A 40 -16.04 -5.79 -6.78
N SER A 41 -15.40 -5.84 -5.63
CA SER A 41 -14.71 -7.05 -5.18
C SER A 41 -15.69 -8.20 -4.93
N THR A 42 -15.38 -9.37 -5.47
CA THR A 42 -16.19 -10.59 -5.36
C THR A 42 -15.60 -11.61 -4.37
N PHE A 43 -14.31 -11.45 -4.00
CA PHE A 43 -13.61 -12.43 -3.18
C PHE A 43 -14.05 -12.41 -1.71
N PRO A 44 -14.05 -13.57 -1.04
CA PRO A 44 -14.23 -13.63 0.40
C PRO A 44 -13.00 -13.08 1.12
N MET A 45 -13.20 -12.65 2.37
CA MET A 45 -12.09 -12.44 3.32
C MET A 45 -11.95 -13.66 4.21
N VAL A 46 -10.72 -14.01 4.51
CA VAL A 46 -10.39 -15.10 5.44
C VAL A 46 -9.73 -14.52 6.69
N TYR A 47 -10.16 -15.00 7.85
CA TYR A 47 -9.58 -14.67 9.14
C TYR A 47 -9.20 -15.96 9.85
N LEU A 48 -8.05 -15.98 10.50
CA LEU A 48 -7.60 -17.15 11.22
C LEU A 48 -7.93 -17.02 12.71
N GLN A 49 -8.16 -18.14 13.37
CA GLN A 49 -8.39 -18.17 14.80
C GLN A 49 -7.57 -19.28 15.44
N VAL A 50 -6.72 -18.90 16.38
CA VAL A 50 -5.89 -19.78 17.19
C VAL A 50 -6.36 -19.70 18.64
N GLY A 51 -6.92 -20.78 19.17
CA GLY A 51 -7.67 -20.74 20.41
C GLY A 51 -8.82 -19.75 20.32
N GLU A 52 -8.85 -18.77 21.21
CA GLU A 52 -9.87 -17.69 21.17
C GLU A 52 -9.39 -16.44 20.41
N SER A 53 -8.15 -16.42 19.95
CA SER A 53 -7.56 -15.26 19.30
C SER A 53 -7.90 -15.21 17.82
N PHE A 54 -8.63 -14.17 17.42
CA PHE A 54 -8.99 -13.88 16.02
C PHE A 54 -7.92 -12.98 15.40
N ILE A 55 -7.22 -13.48 14.38
CA ILE A 55 -6.00 -12.88 13.84
C ILE A 55 -5.93 -13.01 12.31
N ASN A 56 -4.96 -12.35 11.72
CA ASN A 56 -4.52 -12.53 10.33
C ASN A 56 -5.66 -12.41 9.32
N PRO A 57 -6.17 -11.19 9.04
CA PRO A 57 -7.05 -10.98 7.90
C PRO A 57 -6.25 -11.25 6.61
N LEU A 58 -6.74 -12.16 5.77
CA LEU A 58 -6.08 -12.59 4.55
C LEU A 58 -6.93 -12.23 3.34
N HIS A 59 -6.28 -11.70 2.31
CA HIS A 59 -6.85 -11.43 1.01
C HIS A 59 -6.62 -12.61 0.07
N GLY A 60 -7.55 -12.81 -0.87
CA GLY A 60 -7.52 -13.95 -1.79
C GLY A 60 -6.76 -13.67 -3.07
N TYR A 61 -6.00 -14.65 -3.54
CA TYR A 61 -5.28 -14.59 -4.82
C TYR A 61 -5.94 -15.49 -5.85
N SER A 62 -6.08 -15.00 -7.08
CA SER A 62 -6.67 -15.78 -8.18
C SER A 62 -5.68 -16.74 -8.86
N SER A 63 -4.39 -16.61 -8.57
CA SER A 63 -3.30 -17.48 -9.03
C SER A 63 -2.48 -17.98 -7.86
N GLU A 64 -1.84 -19.15 -8.04
CA GLU A 64 -0.91 -19.65 -7.03
C GLU A 64 0.35 -18.78 -6.98
N LEU A 65 0.77 -18.44 -5.76
CA LEU A 65 2.02 -17.75 -5.49
C LEU A 65 3.09 -18.75 -5.04
N ASN A 66 4.35 -18.36 -5.21
CA ASN A 66 5.44 -19.06 -4.57
C ASN A 66 5.37 -18.85 -3.05
N SER A 67 5.16 -19.93 -2.28
CA SER A 67 5.03 -19.84 -0.82
C SER A 67 6.25 -19.26 -0.11
N SER A 68 7.44 -19.30 -0.73
CA SER A 68 8.66 -18.73 -0.17
C SER A 68 8.66 -17.20 -0.16
N THR A 69 7.84 -16.55 -1.00
CA THR A 69 7.73 -15.08 -1.07
C THR A 69 6.70 -14.51 -0.11
N VAL A 70 5.81 -15.35 0.45
CA VAL A 70 4.74 -14.91 1.35
C VAL A 70 5.27 -14.64 2.75
N ARG A 71 5.25 -13.38 3.20
CA ARG A 71 5.78 -12.92 4.49
C ARG A 71 4.77 -12.13 5.32
N GLU A 72 3.52 -12.04 4.86
CA GLU A 72 2.53 -11.11 5.41
C GLU A 72 2.10 -11.45 6.84
N SER A 73 1.98 -12.73 7.19
CA SER A 73 1.51 -13.14 8.51
C SER A 73 2.10 -14.47 8.97
N ILE A 74 2.10 -14.67 10.30
CA ILE A 74 2.42 -15.94 10.95
C ILE A 74 1.21 -16.41 11.73
N THR A 75 0.86 -17.69 11.57
CA THR A 75 -0.16 -18.40 12.36
C THR A 75 0.58 -19.36 13.29
N PRO A 76 0.67 -19.05 14.59
CA PRO A 76 1.34 -19.93 15.55
C PRO A 76 0.45 -21.10 15.93
N LEU A 77 1.04 -22.25 16.09
CA LEU A 77 0.36 -23.46 16.55
C LEU A 77 1.02 -24.03 17.79
N ASP A 78 0.20 -24.48 18.71
CA ASP A 78 0.59 -25.28 19.88
C ASP A 78 0.65 -26.79 19.55
N THR A 79 0.82 -27.60 20.57
CA THR A 79 0.85 -29.08 20.47
C THR A 79 -0.44 -29.67 19.92
N GLY A 80 -1.57 -28.98 19.99
CA GLY A 80 -2.84 -29.36 19.38
C GLY A 80 -2.87 -29.22 17.88
N LYS A 81 -1.96 -28.46 17.28
CA LYS A 81 -1.82 -28.20 15.83
C LYS A 81 -3.15 -27.88 15.13
N THR A 82 -4.02 -27.15 15.83
CA THR A 82 -5.38 -26.87 15.37
C THR A 82 -5.64 -25.38 15.32
N PHE A 83 -6.29 -24.93 14.24
CA PHE A 83 -6.78 -23.56 14.10
C PHE A 83 -8.05 -23.53 13.25
N ALA A 84 -8.84 -22.48 13.41
CA ALA A 84 -10.03 -22.27 12.61
C ALA A 84 -9.78 -21.23 11.50
N VAL A 85 -10.38 -21.51 10.35
CA VAL A 85 -10.45 -20.62 9.17
C VAL A 85 -11.85 -20.07 9.10
N ASN A 86 -11.99 -18.78 9.41
CA ASN A 86 -13.27 -18.07 9.40
C ASN A 86 -13.40 -17.33 8.06
N ILE A 87 -14.35 -17.73 7.23
CA ILE A 87 -14.57 -17.23 5.87
C ILE A 87 -15.74 -16.25 5.90
N ALA A 88 -15.47 -14.99 5.65
CA ALA A 88 -16.49 -13.99 5.37
C ALA A 88 -16.80 -14.04 3.86
N GLU A 89 -17.79 -14.86 3.49
CA GLU A 89 -18.25 -14.94 2.10
C GLU A 89 -18.71 -13.55 1.63
N ASN A 90 -18.36 -13.23 0.39
CA ASN A 90 -18.91 -12.11 -0.36
C ASN A 90 -19.81 -12.68 -1.46
N ASP A 91 -19.67 -12.26 -2.69
CA ASP A 91 -20.42 -12.83 -3.83
C ASP A 91 -19.97 -14.27 -4.16
N SER A 92 -18.80 -14.65 -3.71
CA SER A 92 -18.26 -16.00 -3.89
C SER A 92 -18.70 -16.96 -2.79
N LYS A 93 -19.69 -17.84 -3.09
CA LYS A 93 -20.13 -18.92 -2.18
C LYS A 93 -19.17 -20.09 -2.21
N ILE A 94 -18.69 -20.54 -1.04
CA ILE A 94 -17.64 -21.53 -0.89
C ILE A 94 -18.24 -22.93 -0.67
N LYS A 95 -17.83 -23.90 -1.46
CA LYS A 95 -18.23 -25.30 -1.30
C LYS A 95 -17.17 -26.21 -0.68
N LYS A 96 -15.89 -25.82 -0.80
CA LYS A 96 -14.77 -26.64 -0.34
C LYS A 96 -13.58 -25.74 0.03
N LEU A 97 -12.85 -26.14 1.07
CA LEU A 97 -11.51 -25.65 1.40
C LEU A 97 -10.53 -26.78 1.21
N SER A 98 -9.52 -26.59 0.36
CA SER A 98 -8.34 -27.44 0.29
C SER A 98 -7.18 -26.72 0.95
N TYR A 99 -6.28 -27.44 1.62
CA TYR A 99 -5.09 -26.83 2.21
C TYR A 99 -3.83 -27.65 1.90
N GLU A 100 -2.71 -26.95 1.96
CA GLU A 100 -1.39 -27.53 1.76
C GLU A 100 -0.39 -26.86 2.71
N LEU A 101 0.33 -27.70 3.47
CA LEU A 101 1.48 -27.32 4.27
C LEU A 101 2.74 -27.60 3.46
N ARG A 102 3.65 -26.63 3.34
CA ARG A 102 4.87 -26.71 2.53
C ARG A 102 6.11 -26.35 3.35
N ASP A 103 7.19 -27.02 3.05
CA ASP A 103 8.53 -26.58 3.43
C ASP A 103 8.91 -25.36 2.57
N ILE A 104 9.21 -24.24 3.21
CA ILE A 104 9.54 -22.97 2.53
C ILE A 104 10.87 -23.09 1.79
N ALA A 105 11.85 -23.81 2.34
CA ALA A 105 13.21 -23.87 1.80
C ALA A 105 13.29 -24.59 0.44
N ASN A 106 12.49 -25.65 0.25
CA ASN A 106 12.50 -26.45 -0.97
C ASN A 106 11.16 -26.49 -1.70
N ASN A 107 10.17 -25.74 -1.20
CA ASN A 107 8.80 -25.67 -1.72
C ASN A 107 8.10 -27.03 -1.83
N LYS A 108 8.51 -28.00 -1.00
CA LYS A 108 7.96 -29.37 -1.00
C LYS A 108 6.67 -29.42 -0.19
N SER A 109 5.65 -30.06 -0.74
CA SER A 109 4.42 -30.39 -0.02
C SER A 109 4.69 -31.41 1.09
N ILE A 110 4.24 -31.10 2.30
CA ILE A 110 4.38 -31.95 3.50
C ILE A 110 3.05 -32.62 3.81
N GLU A 111 1.98 -31.85 3.83
CA GLU A 111 0.63 -32.34 4.15
C GLU A 111 -0.39 -31.62 3.29
N THR A 112 -1.41 -32.34 2.86
CA THR A 112 -2.59 -31.79 2.17
C THR A 112 -3.86 -32.30 2.80
N GLY A 113 -4.94 -31.52 2.69
CA GLY A 113 -6.24 -31.94 3.17
C GLY A 113 -7.38 -31.14 2.52
N ASP A 114 -8.57 -31.73 2.65
CA ASP A 114 -9.81 -31.18 2.11
C ASP A 114 -10.87 -31.09 3.21
N ILE A 115 -11.59 -29.98 3.27
CA ILE A 115 -12.71 -29.72 4.18
C ILE A 115 -13.92 -29.32 3.35
N THR A 116 -14.99 -30.10 3.48
CA THR A 116 -16.28 -29.85 2.81
C THR A 116 -17.41 -29.57 3.81
N ALA A 117 -17.21 -29.94 5.08
CA ALA A 117 -18.13 -29.63 6.17
C ALA A 117 -17.67 -28.33 6.84
N PHE A 118 -18.59 -27.38 6.97
CA PHE A 118 -18.33 -26.08 7.56
C PHE A 118 -19.34 -25.83 8.69
N ASP A 119 -18.83 -25.36 9.80
CA ASP A 119 -19.67 -24.78 10.85
C ASP A 119 -20.09 -23.36 10.49
N LYS A 120 -21.07 -22.84 11.19
CA LYS A 120 -21.51 -21.46 11.04
C LYS A 120 -21.36 -20.70 12.35
N ASN A 121 -20.59 -19.63 12.33
CA ASN A 121 -20.45 -18.74 13.48
C ASN A 121 -20.78 -17.29 13.05
N LYS A 122 -21.94 -16.78 13.46
CA LYS A 122 -22.44 -15.44 13.08
C LYS A 122 -22.44 -15.26 11.56
N LYS A 123 -21.57 -14.36 11.06
CA LYS A 123 -21.41 -14.04 9.63
C LYS A 123 -20.39 -14.93 8.92
N TYR A 124 -19.66 -15.79 9.65
CA TYR A 124 -18.59 -16.59 9.11
C TYR A 124 -19.00 -18.02 8.83
N LYS A 125 -18.47 -18.57 7.75
CA LYS A 125 -18.40 -20.00 7.48
C LYS A 125 -17.06 -20.50 8.02
N VAL A 126 -17.07 -21.51 8.88
CA VAL A 126 -15.90 -21.89 9.67
C VAL A 126 -15.43 -23.29 9.27
N ALA A 127 -14.16 -23.40 8.95
CA ALA A 127 -13.47 -24.68 8.74
C ALA A 127 -12.40 -24.88 9.81
N THR A 128 -12.35 -26.03 10.45
CA THR A 128 -11.30 -26.38 11.41
C THR A 128 -10.22 -27.20 10.72
N VAL A 129 -8.99 -26.68 10.73
CA VAL A 129 -7.80 -27.37 10.23
C VAL A 129 -7.08 -28.02 11.40
N HIS A 130 -6.74 -29.29 11.25
CA HIS A 130 -5.93 -30.04 12.19
C HIS A 130 -4.78 -30.69 11.43
N LEU A 131 -3.54 -30.22 11.67
CA LEU A 131 -2.34 -30.74 11.02
C LEU A 131 -1.83 -31.97 11.76
N LYS A 132 -1.47 -33.02 11.00
CA LYS A 132 -1.07 -34.35 11.53
C LYS A 132 0.44 -34.52 11.54
N GLU A 133 1.12 -33.95 10.54
CA GLU A 133 2.55 -34.14 10.34
C GLU A 133 3.39 -33.60 11.48
N ALA A 134 4.56 -34.17 11.67
CA ALA A 134 5.53 -33.67 12.63
C ALA A 134 6.08 -32.31 12.19
N MET A 135 6.18 -31.38 13.11
CA MET A 135 6.67 -30.03 12.85
C MET A 135 7.84 -29.70 13.78
N ASP A 136 8.84 -29.01 13.25
CA ASP A 136 10.00 -28.54 13.98
C ASP A 136 9.74 -27.12 14.53
N THR A 137 10.10 -26.86 15.78
CA THR A 137 9.93 -25.58 16.46
C THR A 137 10.83 -24.47 15.91
N SER A 138 11.93 -24.84 15.25
CA SER A 138 12.89 -23.90 14.65
C SER A 138 12.49 -23.47 13.25
N THR A 139 11.53 -24.16 12.62
CA THR A 139 11.18 -24.01 11.20
C THR A 139 9.86 -23.25 11.02
N GLU A 140 9.81 -22.39 10.02
CA GLU A 140 8.56 -21.81 9.51
C GLU A 140 8.13 -22.57 8.26
N TYR A 141 6.84 -22.82 8.15
CA TYR A 141 6.22 -23.54 7.05
C TYR A 141 5.31 -22.60 6.27
N GLY A 142 5.26 -22.78 4.95
CA GLY A 142 4.25 -22.13 4.11
C GLY A 142 2.91 -22.86 4.23
N PHE A 143 1.82 -22.12 4.36
CA PHE A 143 0.48 -22.70 4.37
C PHE A 143 -0.39 -22.01 3.34
N CYS A 144 -0.86 -22.77 2.37
CA CYS A 144 -1.78 -22.34 1.33
C CYS A 144 -3.16 -22.93 1.59
N MET A 145 -4.17 -22.08 1.59
CA MET A 145 -5.59 -22.46 1.59
C MET A 145 -6.18 -22.11 0.24
N THR A 146 -6.85 -23.06 -0.38
CA THR A 146 -7.57 -22.86 -1.64
C THR A 146 -9.06 -23.00 -1.38
N LEU A 147 -9.78 -21.88 -1.43
CA LEU A 147 -11.23 -21.88 -1.40
C LEU A 147 -11.78 -22.18 -2.79
N ILE A 148 -12.66 -23.16 -2.89
CA ILE A 148 -13.31 -23.53 -4.15
C ILE A 148 -14.76 -23.08 -4.08
N THR A 149 -15.14 -22.18 -4.99
CA THR A 149 -16.51 -21.63 -5.06
C THR A 149 -17.49 -22.63 -5.68
N ASN A 150 -18.78 -22.33 -5.60
CA ASN A 150 -19.84 -23.10 -6.26
C ASN A 150 -19.65 -23.15 -7.79
N TYR A 151 -19.01 -22.15 -8.37
CA TYR A 151 -18.67 -22.09 -9.81
C TYR A 151 -17.30 -22.66 -10.13
N SER A 152 -16.69 -23.41 -9.18
CA SER A 152 -15.37 -24.03 -9.32
C SER A 152 -14.20 -23.05 -9.50
N LYS A 153 -14.41 -21.75 -9.23
CA LYS A 153 -13.32 -20.77 -9.15
C LYS A 153 -12.47 -21.09 -7.93
N LYS A 154 -11.15 -21.07 -8.08
CA LYS A 154 -10.18 -21.26 -7.01
C LYS A 154 -9.68 -19.89 -6.53
N ILE A 155 -9.61 -19.71 -5.23
CA ILE A 155 -9.10 -18.49 -4.58
C ILE A 155 -8.11 -18.95 -3.52
N HIS A 156 -6.88 -18.49 -3.61
CA HIS A 156 -5.77 -18.92 -2.76
C HIS A 156 -5.50 -17.91 -1.65
N PHE A 157 -5.24 -18.40 -0.44
CA PHE A 157 -4.92 -17.59 0.73
C PHE A 157 -3.67 -18.14 1.37
N TYR A 158 -2.81 -17.28 1.90
CA TYR A 158 -1.49 -17.67 2.37
C TYR A 158 -1.21 -17.14 3.77
N THR A 159 -0.54 -17.95 4.57
CA THR A 159 0.09 -17.57 5.83
C THR A 159 1.31 -18.46 6.07
N ARG A 160 2.20 -18.03 6.94
CA ARG A 160 3.24 -18.92 7.47
C ARG A 160 2.72 -19.62 8.71
N ILE A 161 3.11 -20.85 8.92
CA ILE A 161 2.84 -21.60 10.16
C ILE A 161 4.14 -21.75 10.94
N LYS A 162 4.09 -21.53 12.24
CA LYS A 162 5.18 -21.81 13.16
C LYS A 162 4.66 -22.60 14.35
N TYR A 163 5.30 -23.74 14.62
CA TYR A 163 4.94 -24.64 15.69
C TYR A 163 5.72 -24.33 16.97
N TYR A 164 5.06 -24.46 18.11
CA TYR A 164 5.63 -24.30 19.44
C TYR A 164 5.23 -25.49 20.32
N ASP A 165 6.20 -26.06 21.01
CA ASP A 165 6.01 -27.13 21.99
C ASP A 165 5.78 -26.59 23.41
N ASN A 166 5.99 -25.31 23.62
CA ASN A 166 5.76 -24.58 24.87
C ASN A 166 4.78 -23.43 24.66
N ASP A 167 4.27 -22.87 25.77
CA ASP A 167 3.40 -21.69 25.69
C ASP A 167 4.17 -20.50 25.12
N PHE A 168 3.63 -19.93 24.07
CA PHE A 168 4.13 -18.74 23.39
C PHE A 168 3.33 -17.46 23.74
N PHE A 169 2.42 -17.55 24.70
CA PHE A 169 1.67 -16.44 25.31
C PHE A 169 0.99 -15.50 24.30
N LEU A 170 0.46 -16.02 23.20
CA LEU A 170 -0.18 -15.22 22.15
C LEU A 170 -1.31 -14.36 22.71
N SER A 171 -2.26 -14.97 23.45
CA SER A 171 -3.42 -14.25 23.98
C SER A 171 -3.01 -13.09 24.90
N LYS A 172 -1.98 -13.27 25.74
CA LYS A 172 -1.48 -12.21 26.62
C LYS A 172 -0.94 -11.00 25.84
N LYS A 173 -0.22 -11.27 24.76
CA LYS A 173 0.34 -10.24 23.88
C LYS A 173 -0.75 -9.52 23.10
N LEU A 174 -1.70 -10.25 22.54
CA LEU A 174 -2.84 -9.69 21.80
C LEU A 174 -3.80 -8.91 22.72
N ASP A 175 -4.08 -9.42 23.92
CA ASP A 175 -4.89 -8.73 24.93
C ASP A 175 -4.29 -7.38 25.33
N PHE A 176 -2.95 -7.33 25.45
CA PHE A 176 -2.27 -6.06 25.72
C PHE A 176 -2.43 -5.09 24.57
N VAL A 177 -2.18 -5.53 23.31
CA VAL A 177 -2.34 -4.69 22.12
C VAL A 177 -3.77 -4.17 22.02
N ALA A 178 -4.77 -5.02 22.23
CA ALA A 178 -6.18 -4.62 22.23
C ALA A 178 -6.51 -3.59 23.31
N LYS A 179 -5.97 -3.77 24.53
CA LYS A 179 -6.16 -2.82 25.65
C LYS A 179 -5.46 -1.50 25.38
N PHE A 180 -4.21 -1.54 24.88
CA PHE A 180 -3.48 -0.33 24.51
C PHE A 180 -4.20 0.45 23.42
N HIS A 181 -4.61 -0.22 22.35
CA HIS A 181 -5.41 0.36 21.28
C HIS A 181 -6.72 1.00 21.82
N ALA A 182 -7.49 0.28 22.65
CA ALA A 182 -8.71 0.81 23.24
C ALA A 182 -8.44 2.06 24.10
N ALA A 183 -7.37 2.04 24.89
CA ALA A 183 -6.97 3.16 25.73
C ALA A 183 -6.59 4.41 24.94
N THR A 184 -6.11 4.28 23.68
CA THR A 184 -5.88 5.45 22.84
C THR A 184 -7.19 6.19 22.54
N PHE A 185 -8.32 5.50 22.37
CA PHE A 185 -9.62 6.08 22.05
C PHE A 185 -10.38 6.62 23.28
N ASP A 186 -10.14 6.07 24.47
CA ASP A 186 -10.78 6.49 25.72
C ASP A 186 -9.95 7.48 26.55
N GLN A 187 -8.89 8.04 25.96
CA GLN A 187 -7.96 8.98 26.58
C GLN A 187 -7.14 8.37 27.72
N GLY A 188 -6.89 7.08 27.68
CA GLY A 188 -6.11 6.35 28.69
C GLY A 188 -6.87 6.07 29.97
N LYS A 189 -8.21 6.02 29.94
CA LYS A 189 -9.02 5.69 31.11
C LYS A 189 -9.00 4.21 31.45
N SER A 190 -8.97 3.34 30.43
CA SER A 190 -8.95 1.88 30.60
C SER A 190 -7.56 1.32 30.89
N LEU A 191 -6.51 2.04 30.50
CA LEU A 191 -5.11 1.68 30.74
C LEU A 191 -4.26 2.94 30.89
N ASP A 192 -3.45 3.03 31.92
CA ASP A 192 -2.49 4.13 32.04
C ASP A 192 -1.34 3.96 31.03
N LEU A 193 -1.48 4.66 29.91
CA LEU A 193 -0.52 4.61 28.81
C LEU A 193 0.87 5.16 29.22
N SER A 194 0.94 6.04 30.21
CA SER A 194 2.21 6.68 30.62
C SER A 194 3.26 5.68 31.09
N GLN A 195 2.85 4.48 31.53
CA GLN A 195 3.75 3.42 31.94
C GLN A 195 4.47 2.72 30.78
N TYR A 196 4.01 2.94 29.56
CA TYR A 196 4.49 2.27 28.34
C TYR A 196 5.13 3.23 27.35
N LEU A 197 5.07 4.53 27.62
CA LEU A 197 5.57 5.57 26.74
C LEU A 197 6.92 6.08 27.23
N GLU A 198 7.80 6.33 26.29
CA GLU A 198 9.12 6.93 26.50
C GLU A 198 9.09 8.41 26.03
N SER A 199 8.14 9.20 26.55
CA SER A 199 7.89 10.57 26.08
C SER A 199 9.17 11.40 26.08
N GLY A 200 9.59 11.82 24.89
CA GLY A 200 10.77 12.66 24.65
C GLY A 200 10.41 14.14 24.44
N THR A 201 11.38 14.91 24.01
CA THR A 201 11.26 16.33 23.65
C THR A 201 10.94 16.54 22.16
N ASN A 202 10.41 15.52 21.48
CA ASN A 202 10.12 15.59 20.06
C ASN A 202 9.03 16.65 19.78
N ASP A 203 9.18 17.36 18.70
CA ASP A 203 8.17 18.32 18.23
C ASP A 203 6.95 17.57 17.69
N ASP A 204 6.04 17.27 18.61
CA ASP A 204 4.84 16.51 18.40
C ASP A 204 3.69 17.41 17.96
N SER A 205 3.67 17.82 16.71
CA SER A 205 2.61 18.68 16.18
C SER A 205 1.62 17.97 15.26
N SER A 206 1.96 16.77 14.76
CA SER A 206 1.17 16.04 13.75
C SER A 206 0.63 14.69 14.24
N TYR A 207 -0.54 14.30 13.72
CA TYR A 207 -1.09 12.93 13.86
C TYR A 207 -0.62 11.98 12.76
N GLU A 208 0.08 12.48 11.77
CA GLU A 208 0.59 11.74 10.61
C GLU A 208 1.40 10.51 11.01
N SER A 209 2.32 10.70 11.95
CA SER A 209 3.11 9.63 12.53
C SER A 209 3.32 9.89 14.02
N VAL A 210 2.87 8.98 14.87
CA VAL A 210 3.13 8.99 16.30
C VAL A 210 3.75 7.66 16.71
N ASP A 211 4.67 7.70 17.67
CA ASP A 211 5.41 6.54 18.15
C ASP A 211 5.49 6.49 19.69
N ILE A 212 6.27 5.56 20.23
CA ILE A 212 6.46 5.37 21.66
C ILE A 212 7.05 6.61 22.38
N HIS A 213 7.71 7.51 21.65
CA HIS A 213 8.31 8.75 22.19
C HIS A 213 7.34 9.94 22.10
N SER A 214 6.24 9.80 21.39
CA SER A 214 5.25 10.84 21.23
C SER A 214 4.50 11.15 22.52
N SER A 215 3.98 12.37 22.63
CA SER A 215 3.20 12.80 23.79
C SER A 215 1.93 11.97 23.96
N ARG A 216 1.55 11.69 25.22
CA ARG A 216 0.28 11.01 25.53
C ARG A 216 -0.91 11.66 24.85
N LYS A 217 -0.90 13.01 24.73
CA LYS A 217 -1.97 13.76 24.06
C LYS A 217 -2.13 13.35 22.61
N LEU A 218 -1.06 13.19 21.83
CA LEU A 218 -1.11 12.76 20.44
C LEU A 218 -1.50 11.29 20.33
N ILE A 219 -0.94 10.42 21.17
CA ILE A 219 -1.29 9.00 21.21
C ILE A 219 -2.78 8.80 21.49
N THR A 220 -3.37 9.63 22.36
CA THR A 220 -4.80 9.58 22.68
C THR A 220 -5.66 10.50 21.79
N TRP A 221 -5.20 10.80 20.58
CA TRP A 221 -5.90 11.57 19.54
C TRP A 221 -6.20 13.04 19.89
N GLY A 222 -5.76 13.55 21.03
CA GLY A 222 -5.90 14.94 21.43
C GLY A 222 -7.33 15.46 21.26
N LYS A 223 -7.51 16.42 20.33
CA LYS A 223 -8.81 17.04 20.04
C LYS A 223 -9.57 16.34 18.88
N LEU A 224 -8.92 15.43 18.15
CA LEU A 224 -9.48 14.84 16.92
C LEU A 224 -10.71 13.95 17.19
N LYS A 225 -10.72 13.18 18.29
CA LYS A 225 -11.83 12.29 18.72
C LYS A 225 -12.36 11.41 17.59
N PRO A 226 -11.53 10.58 16.98
CA PRO A 226 -11.94 9.77 15.84
C PRO A 226 -12.96 8.69 16.22
N ARG A 227 -13.85 8.35 15.28
CA ARG A 227 -14.81 7.25 15.37
C ARG A 227 -14.38 6.12 14.45
N LYS A 228 -14.25 4.90 14.96
CA LYS A 228 -13.91 3.73 14.14
C LYS A 228 -15.02 3.44 13.13
N LEU A 229 -14.62 3.16 11.89
CA LEU A 229 -15.49 2.76 10.77
C LEU A 229 -15.41 1.25 10.51
N THR A 230 -14.28 0.61 10.84
CA THR A 230 -14.05 -0.81 10.63
C THR A 230 -13.68 -1.52 11.93
N ASP A 231 -13.90 -2.84 11.95
CA ASP A 231 -13.36 -3.70 12.99
C ASP A 231 -11.83 -3.75 12.90
N VAL A 232 -11.16 -3.92 14.03
CA VAL A 232 -9.71 -4.03 14.12
C VAL A 232 -9.34 -5.49 14.35
N VAL A 233 -8.69 -6.09 13.37
CA VAL A 233 -8.19 -7.47 13.45
C VAL A 233 -6.66 -7.44 13.39
N PRO A 234 -5.95 -7.95 14.42
CA PRO A 234 -4.50 -7.92 14.43
C PRO A 234 -3.90 -8.93 13.44
N THR A 235 -2.81 -8.53 12.79
CA THR A 235 -1.95 -9.40 12.00
C THR A 235 -0.68 -9.69 12.79
N VAL A 236 -0.37 -10.95 13.03
CA VAL A 236 0.87 -11.38 13.66
C VAL A 236 1.96 -11.45 12.59
N LYS A 237 2.92 -10.54 12.66
CA LYS A 237 4.05 -10.44 11.71
C LYS A 237 5.23 -11.31 12.12
N GLU A 238 5.54 -11.33 13.41
CA GLU A 238 6.55 -12.16 14.03
C GLU A 238 6.06 -12.68 15.37
N LEU A 239 6.45 -13.86 15.73
CA LEU A 239 6.20 -14.41 17.05
C LEU A 239 7.38 -15.25 17.52
N ASN A 240 7.78 -15.02 18.77
CA ASN A 240 8.68 -15.85 19.54
C ASN A 240 8.04 -16.12 20.91
N ILE A 241 8.64 -16.99 21.71
CA ILE A 241 8.10 -17.31 23.06
C ILE A 241 7.84 -16.04 23.85
N GLU A 242 8.82 -15.14 23.95
CA GLU A 242 8.66 -13.90 24.71
C GLU A 242 8.10 -12.74 23.88
N THR A 243 8.55 -12.57 22.64
CA THR A 243 8.26 -11.38 21.82
C THR A 243 7.21 -11.62 20.73
N ALA A 244 6.53 -10.54 20.31
CA ALA A 244 5.71 -10.52 19.11
C ALA A 244 5.79 -9.16 18.41
N ALA A 245 5.72 -9.19 17.07
CA ALA A 245 5.44 -8.04 16.24
C ALA A 245 4.02 -8.17 15.67
N ILE A 246 3.18 -7.17 15.92
CA ILE A 246 1.76 -7.18 15.59
C ILE A 246 1.43 -5.89 14.86
N SER A 247 0.73 -5.99 13.75
CA SER A 247 0.20 -4.84 13.01
C SER A 247 -1.32 -4.83 13.00
N GLN A 248 -1.91 -3.65 12.84
CA GLN A 248 -3.35 -3.44 12.70
C GLN A 248 -3.59 -2.37 11.66
N THR A 249 -4.55 -2.58 10.76
CA THR A 249 -5.04 -1.57 9.82
C THR A 249 -6.53 -1.41 10.03
N TYR A 250 -6.99 -0.17 10.14
CA TYR A 250 -8.39 0.15 10.34
C TYR A 250 -8.69 1.57 9.84
N PHE A 251 -9.98 1.89 9.74
CA PHE A 251 -10.43 3.19 9.25
C PHE A 251 -11.20 3.93 10.34
N VAL A 252 -11.01 5.24 10.37
CA VAL A 252 -11.69 6.14 11.30
C VAL A 252 -12.24 7.35 10.56
N SER A 253 -13.32 7.94 11.09
CA SER A 253 -13.77 9.27 10.68
C SER A 253 -13.57 10.25 11.82
N ALA A 254 -13.21 11.49 11.49
CA ALA A 254 -13.12 12.58 12.44
C ALA A 254 -13.67 13.88 11.83
N THR A 255 -14.25 14.73 12.69
CA THR A 255 -14.71 16.05 12.27
C THR A 255 -13.57 17.04 12.40
N THR A 256 -13.22 17.66 11.29
CA THR A 256 -12.22 18.73 11.18
C THR A 256 -12.90 20.05 10.83
N ALA A 257 -12.10 21.11 10.64
CA ALA A 257 -12.63 22.38 10.14
C ALA A 257 -13.15 22.30 8.70
N SER A 258 -12.65 21.34 7.91
CA SER A 258 -13.05 21.10 6.52
C SER A 258 -14.32 20.26 6.40
N GLY A 259 -14.71 19.53 7.44
CA GLY A 259 -15.85 18.62 7.43
C GLY A 259 -15.57 17.29 8.13
N SER A 260 -16.31 16.25 7.74
CA SER A 260 -16.05 14.87 8.22
C SER A 260 -15.05 14.20 7.29
N GLU A 261 -13.86 13.99 7.77
CA GLU A 261 -12.78 13.35 7.03
C GLU A 261 -12.64 11.88 7.43
N THR A 262 -12.27 11.02 6.48
CA THR A 262 -11.97 9.60 6.71
C THR A 262 -10.46 9.39 6.65
N TYR A 263 -9.96 8.51 7.52
CA TYR A 263 -8.53 8.22 7.60
C TYR A 263 -8.29 6.72 7.64
N GLN A 264 -7.29 6.28 6.89
CA GLN A 264 -6.66 4.98 7.10
C GLN A 264 -5.63 5.10 8.21
N VAL A 265 -5.69 4.19 9.16
CA VAL A 265 -4.78 4.14 10.30
C VAL A 265 -4.08 2.79 10.33
N LYS A 266 -2.75 2.83 10.45
CA LYS A 266 -1.93 1.64 10.63
C LYS A 266 -1.20 1.74 11.97
N GLU A 267 -1.28 0.68 12.76
CA GLU A 267 -0.56 0.57 14.02
C GLU A 267 0.40 -0.62 13.95
N PHE A 268 1.58 -0.44 14.49
CA PHE A 268 2.57 -1.49 14.63
C PHE A 268 3.06 -1.53 16.08
N TYR A 269 3.10 -2.74 16.64
CA TYR A 269 3.49 -3.00 18.01
C TYR A 269 4.60 -4.05 18.03
N ARG A 270 5.63 -3.80 18.84
CA ARG A 270 6.55 -4.84 19.28
C ARG A 270 6.42 -4.98 20.79
N VAL A 271 6.04 -6.16 21.24
CA VAL A 271 5.75 -6.44 22.65
C VAL A 271 6.57 -7.61 23.15
N ARG A 272 6.89 -7.61 24.46
CA ARG A 272 7.53 -8.72 25.14
C ARG A 272 6.72 -9.10 26.39
N TYR A 273 6.45 -10.38 26.54
CA TYR A 273 5.88 -10.96 27.74
C TYR A 273 6.96 -11.78 28.46
N SER A 274 7.36 -11.37 29.66
CA SER A 274 8.39 -12.05 30.44
C SER A 274 8.15 -11.83 31.94
N GLY A 275 8.34 -12.86 32.76
CA GLY A 275 8.17 -12.78 34.21
C GLY A 275 6.76 -12.36 34.66
N GLY A 276 5.71 -12.73 33.89
CA GLY A 276 4.33 -12.36 34.19
C GLY A 276 3.95 -10.92 33.84
N ARG A 277 4.85 -10.17 33.21
CA ARG A 277 4.64 -8.78 32.79
C ARG A 277 4.73 -8.62 31.29
N ILE A 278 3.99 -7.62 30.77
CA ILE A 278 4.06 -7.20 29.38
C ILE A 278 4.87 -5.90 29.27
N TYR A 279 5.71 -5.82 28.26
CA TYR A 279 6.52 -4.64 27.93
C TYR A 279 6.20 -4.22 26.51
N LEU A 280 5.95 -2.94 26.30
CA LEU A 280 5.89 -2.33 24.98
C LEU A 280 7.32 -1.95 24.58
N LEU A 281 7.88 -2.64 23.58
CA LEU A 281 9.23 -2.37 23.09
C LEU A 281 9.25 -1.34 21.97
N TYR A 282 8.16 -1.28 21.21
CA TYR A 282 7.99 -0.32 20.12
C TYR A 282 6.50 -0.15 19.81
N PHE A 283 6.12 1.07 19.50
CA PHE A 283 4.81 1.43 19.01
C PHE A 283 4.97 2.49 17.92
N LYS A 284 4.27 2.34 16.81
CA LYS A 284 4.13 3.36 15.79
C LYS A 284 2.70 3.32 15.26
N ARG A 285 2.10 4.50 15.10
CA ARG A 285 0.82 4.69 14.41
C ARG A 285 1.01 5.72 13.32
N THR A 286 0.65 5.37 12.10
CA THR A 286 0.56 6.31 10.98
C THR A 286 -0.89 6.54 10.62
N MET A 287 -1.20 7.73 10.11
CA MET A 287 -2.52 8.15 9.72
C MET A 287 -2.47 8.86 8.37
N GLU A 288 -3.29 8.39 7.44
CA GLU A 288 -3.46 8.98 6.12
C GLU A 288 -4.90 9.38 5.89
N ALA A 289 -5.12 10.63 5.46
CA ALA A 289 -6.45 11.05 5.03
C ALA A 289 -6.81 10.36 3.72
N ILE A 290 -7.98 9.73 3.67
CA ILE A 290 -8.59 9.32 2.40
C ILE A 290 -8.96 10.59 1.65
N PHE A 291 -8.46 10.70 0.44
CA PHE A 291 -8.62 11.89 -0.36
C PHE A 291 -10.07 12.05 -0.82
N ASP A 292 -10.74 13.09 -0.33
CA ASP A 292 -12.11 13.42 -0.69
C ASP A 292 -12.14 14.77 -1.43
N PRO A 293 -12.43 14.76 -2.73
CA PRO A 293 -12.47 15.99 -3.54
C PRO A 293 -13.50 17.02 -3.05
N SER A 294 -14.53 16.60 -2.32
CA SER A 294 -15.54 17.52 -1.78
C SER A 294 -15.01 18.39 -0.62
N LEU A 295 -13.93 17.95 0.02
CA LEU A 295 -13.31 18.61 1.17
C LEU A 295 -12.07 19.45 0.80
N ILE A 296 -11.72 19.49 -0.49
CA ILE A 296 -10.53 20.20 -0.96
C ILE A 296 -10.68 21.71 -0.76
N SER A 297 -9.66 22.31 -0.16
CA SER A 297 -9.46 23.74 -0.18
C SER A 297 -8.53 24.11 -1.32
N ILE A 298 -9.08 24.65 -2.40
CA ILE A 298 -8.31 25.20 -3.51
C ILE A 298 -8.32 26.73 -3.38
N ASN A 299 -7.16 27.31 -3.31
CA ASN A 299 -6.97 28.75 -3.49
C ASN A 299 -6.05 28.98 -4.70
N LYS A 300 -5.79 30.24 -5.06
CA LYS A 300 -5.02 30.58 -6.27
C LYS A 300 -3.60 30.01 -6.33
N SER A 301 -3.05 29.50 -5.22
CA SER A 301 -1.67 29.03 -5.09
C SER A 301 -1.51 27.70 -4.34
N GLU A 302 -2.60 27.15 -3.83
CA GLU A 302 -2.55 25.94 -2.99
C GLU A 302 -3.71 24.99 -3.28
N VAL A 303 -3.39 23.70 -3.37
CA VAL A 303 -4.35 22.60 -3.33
C VAL A 303 -4.00 21.74 -2.13
N LYS A 304 -4.91 21.64 -1.15
CA LYS A 304 -4.70 20.78 0.02
C LYS A 304 -5.19 19.37 -0.27
N ILE A 305 -4.28 18.42 -0.28
CA ILE A 305 -4.55 17.00 -0.59
C ILE A 305 -4.66 16.11 0.66
N GLY A 306 -4.75 16.71 1.85
CA GLY A 306 -4.92 15.98 3.13
C GLY A 306 -3.59 15.61 3.81
N ILE A 307 -3.71 14.95 4.97
CA ILE A 307 -2.58 14.45 5.76
C ILE A 307 -2.06 13.16 5.09
N SER A 308 -0.75 13.02 4.98
CA SER A 308 -0.07 11.82 4.49
C SER A 308 1.12 11.48 5.37
N SER A 309 1.32 10.19 5.62
CA SER A 309 2.52 9.65 6.25
C SER A 309 3.59 9.22 5.23
N ALA A 310 3.32 9.40 3.93
CA ALA A 310 4.31 9.14 2.89
C ALA A 310 5.36 10.25 2.87
N GLU A 311 6.64 9.86 2.86
CA GLU A 311 7.76 10.79 2.77
C GLU A 311 7.77 11.49 1.40
N ASP A 312 7.46 10.73 0.33
CA ASP A 312 7.35 11.22 -1.04
C ASP A 312 5.97 10.92 -1.61
N LEU A 313 5.36 11.92 -2.23
CA LEU A 313 4.14 11.78 -3.02
C LEU A 313 4.51 11.79 -4.50
N ASP A 314 4.00 10.83 -5.27
CA ASP A 314 4.14 10.83 -6.71
C ASP A 314 3.26 11.95 -7.29
N ILE A 315 3.90 13.08 -7.62
CA ILE A 315 3.27 14.27 -8.20
C ILE A 315 4.02 14.65 -9.45
N THR A 316 3.33 14.70 -10.56
CA THR A 316 3.89 15.08 -11.87
C THR A 316 3.15 16.31 -12.41
N SER A 317 3.89 17.24 -13.00
CA SER A 317 3.33 18.37 -13.73
C SER A 317 3.59 18.28 -15.22
N SER A 318 2.68 18.81 -16.04
CA SER A 318 2.96 19.03 -17.47
C SER A 318 4.08 20.06 -17.67
N ASP A 319 4.70 20.10 -18.86
CA ASP A 319 5.77 21.05 -19.20
C ASP A 319 5.35 22.51 -18.98
N SER A 320 4.09 22.83 -19.25
CA SER A 320 3.52 24.17 -19.03
C SER A 320 3.20 24.48 -17.57
N ASN A 321 3.33 23.52 -16.63
CA ASN A 321 2.94 23.61 -15.22
C ASN A 321 1.47 24.06 -14.99
N LYS A 322 0.58 23.68 -15.89
CA LYS A 322 -0.85 24.00 -15.79
C LYS A 322 -1.71 22.81 -15.46
N LYS A 323 -1.14 21.62 -15.54
CA LYS A 323 -1.80 20.35 -15.29
C LYS A 323 -0.94 19.53 -14.35
N PHE A 324 -1.59 18.83 -13.45
CA PHE A 324 -0.94 18.04 -12.41
C PHE A 324 -1.60 16.67 -12.32
N ALA A 325 -0.81 15.65 -12.11
CA ALA A 325 -1.26 14.33 -11.73
C ALA A 325 -0.60 13.93 -10.42
N PHE A 326 -1.35 13.28 -9.53
CA PHE A 326 -0.83 12.85 -8.25
C PHE A 326 -1.51 11.57 -7.76
N VAL A 327 -0.80 10.80 -6.96
CA VAL A 327 -1.29 9.55 -6.37
C VAL A 327 -1.64 9.78 -4.90
N ARG A 328 -2.87 9.39 -4.50
CA ARG A 328 -3.33 9.40 -3.12
C ARG A 328 -4.10 8.13 -2.80
N ASN A 329 -3.73 7.46 -1.72
CA ASN A 329 -4.40 6.25 -1.21
C ASN A 329 -4.62 5.17 -2.29
N GLY A 330 -3.62 4.95 -3.17
CA GLY A 330 -3.73 3.99 -4.27
C GLY A 330 -4.65 4.44 -5.42
N SER A 331 -4.97 5.73 -5.49
CA SER A 331 -5.77 6.32 -6.57
C SER A 331 -4.98 7.39 -7.30
N LEU A 332 -5.13 7.45 -8.63
CA LEU A 332 -4.53 8.46 -9.50
C LEU A 332 -5.53 9.58 -9.78
N TRP A 333 -5.11 10.80 -9.54
CA TRP A 333 -5.88 12.02 -9.74
C TRP A 333 -5.21 12.93 -10.76
N TYR A 334 -6.02 13.60 -11.57
CA TYR A 334 -5.62 14.62 -12.53
C TYR A 334 -6.28 15.95 -12.19
N TYR A 335 -5.52 17.04 -12.21
CA TYR A 335 -6.01 18.40 -11.96
C TYR A 335 -5.60 19.35 -13.06
N ASP A 336 -6.60 20.03 -13.67
CA ASP A 336 -6.40 21.13 -14.62
C ASP A 336 -6.57 22.48 -13.90
N LEU A 337 -5.44 23.18 -13.70
CA LEU A 337 -5.42 24.47 -13.02
C LEU A 337 -6.25 25.55 -13.73
N LYS A 338 -6.29 25.52 -15.08
CA LYS A 338 -7.00 26.52 -15.89
C LYS A 338 -8.51 26.33 -15.84
N LYS A 339 -8.94 25.10 -15.91
CA LYS A 339 -10.37 24.76 -15.88
C LYS A 339 -10.91 24.60 -14.46
N ASN A 340 -10.02 24.42 -13.49
CA ASN A 340 -10.35 24.06 -12.11
C ASN A 340 -11.15 22.74 -12.05
N GLU A 341 -10.70 21.75 -12.81
CA GLU A 341 -11.29 20.43 -12.90
C GLU A 341 -10.37 19.40 -12.27
N LEU A 342 -10.94 18.52 -11.44
CA LEU A 342 -10.26 17.40 -10.80
C LEU A 342 -10.92 16.10 -11.24
N ASN A 343 -10.17 15.20 -11.84
CA ASN A 343 -10.67 13.92 -12.30
C ASN A 343 -10.01 12.78 -11.51
N ASN A 344 -10.81 11.82 -11.06
CA ASN A 344 -10.30 10.53 -10.64
C ASN A 344 -10.01 9.71 -11.90
N VAL A 345 -8.72 9.49 -12.17
CA VAL A 345 -8.27 8.75 -13.36
C VAL A 345 -8.34 7.25 -13.12
N PHE A 346 -7.84 6.79 -11.96
CA PHE A 346 -7.84 5.39 -11.59
C PHE A 346 -8.02 5.23 -10.07
N SER A 347 -8.89 4.30 -9.67
CA SER A 347 -9.10 3.94 -8.27
C SER A 347 -9.68 2.52 -8.18
N PHE A 348 -9.35 1.81 -7.10
CA PHE A 348 -10.07 0.61 -6.70
C PHE A 348 -11.29 0.89 -5.81
N GLU A 349 -11.56 2.15 -5.51
CA GLU A 349 -12.74 2.57 -4.77
C GLU A 349 -13.99 2.44 -5.64
N THR A 350 -14.97 1.68 -5.15
CA THR A 350 -16.24 1.43 -5.86
C THR A 350 -17.42 2.18 -5.24
N GLY A 351 -17.20 2.86 -4.12
CA GLY A 351 -18.22 3.64 -3.40
C GLY A 351 -19.11 2.81 -2.46
N ASN A 352 -18.81 1.53 -2.29
CA ASN A 352 -19.58 0.64 -1.40
C ASN A 352 -19.13 0.67 0.06
N ASN A 353 -18.13 1.48 0.39
CA ASN A 353 -17.49 1.58 1.71
C ASN A 353 -16.88 0.25 2.20
N ASP A 354 -16.43 -0.58 1.29
CA ASP A 354 -15.66 -1.79 1.61
C ASP A 354 -14.19 -1.43 1.83
N TYR A 355 -13.95 -0.58 2.83
CA TYR A 355 -12.64 -0.03 3.12
C TYR A 355 -11.51 -1.07 3.19
N ILE A 356 -11.80 -2.28 3.69
CA ILE A 356 -10.78 -3.32 3.88
C ILE A 356 -10.27 -3.85 2.53
N ARG A 357 -11.14 -3.98 1.53
CA ARG A 357 -10.76 -4.46 0.19
C ARG A 357 -10.35 -3.32 -0.73
N GLU A 358 -11.14 -2.24 -0.77
CA GLU A 358 -10.91 -1.11 -1.67
C GLU A 358 -9.57 -0.42 -1.40
N TYR A 359 -9.20 -0.26 -0.12
CA TYR A 359 -7.95 0.38 0.29
C TYR A 359 -6.89 -0.60 0.78
N TYR A 360 -6.92 -1.85 0.28
CA TYR A 360 -5.82 -2.78 0.51
C TYR A 360 -4.57 -2.27 -0.20
N ASP A 361 -3.55 -1.94 0.58
CA ASP A 361 -2.39 -1.16 0.16
C ASP A 361 -1.25 -1.98 -0.46
N GLN A 362 -1.58 -3.13 -1.04
CA GLN A 362 -0.61 -4.01 -1.68
C GLN A 362 -0.50 -3.74 -3.20
N HIS A 363 -0.56 -2.48 -3.57
CA HIS A 363 -0.30 -1.98 -4.92
C HIS A 363 0.24 -0.55 -4.86
N ASN A 364 0.81 -0.11 -5.97
CA ASN A 364 1.22 1.28 -6.15
C ASN A 364 0.97 1.72 -7.59
N ILE A 365 0.94 3.03 -7.80
CA ILE A 365 0.77 3.67 -9.11
C ILE A 365 2.00 4.54 -9.36
N ARG A 366 2.55 4.46 -10.58
CA ARG A 366 3.65 5.31 -11.03
C ARG A 366 3.22 6.08 -12.26
N ILE A 367 3.33 7.40 -12.23
CA ILE A 367 3.05 8.28 -13.36
C ILE A 367 4.29 8.28 -14.25
N LEU A 368 4.14 7.91 -15.53
CA LEU A 368 5.25 7.86 -16.48
C LEU A 368 5.36 9.15 -17.30
N ASN A 369 4.23 9.72 -17.64
CA ASN A 369 4.17 10.95 -18.43
C ASN A 369 2.85 11.68 -18.20
N LEU A 370 2.88 13.01 -18.22
CA LEU A 370 1.73 13.90 -18.29
C LEU A 370 2.01 14.97 -19.34
N ASP A 371 1.31 14.95 -20.47
CA ASP A 371 1.49 15.91 -21.54
C ASP A 371 0.73 17.22 -21.29
N ASP A 372 1.00 18.23 -22.13
CA ASP A 372 0.34 19.55 -22.05
C ASP A 372 -1.13 19.53 -22.46
N ASP A 373 -1.59 18.48 -23.12
CA ASP A 373 -3.02 18.23 -23.42
C ASP A 373 -3.73 17.61 -22.21
N GLY A 374 -2.99 17.00 -21.28
CA GLY A 374 -3.49 16.39 -20.04
C GLY A 374 -3.64 14.88 -20.13
N ASN A 375 -3.11 14.26 -21.19
CA ASN A 375 -3.10 12.81 -21.27
C ASN A 375 -2.00 12.25 -20.37
N ILE A 376 -2.27 11.11 -19.75
CA ILE A 376 -1.37 10.49 -18.77
C ILE A 376 -1.06 9.06 -19.21
N SER A 377 0.21 8.68 -19.21
CA SER A 377 0.63 7.29 -19.22
C SER A 377 1.07 6.90 -17.80
N PHE A 378 0.56 5.81 -17.27
CA PHE A 378 0.85 5.39 -15.90
C PHE A 378 0.84 3.86 -15.76
N VAL A 379 1.51 3.38 -14.71
CA VAL A 379 1.58 1.97 -14.36
C VAL A 379 0.91 1.74 -13.00
N VAL A 380 0.05 0.73 -12.93
CA VAL A 380 -0.43 0.15 -11.67
C VAL A 380 0.29 -1.18 -11.47
N TYR A 381 0.98 -1.36 -10.36
CA TYR A 381 1.69 -2.61 -10.07
C TYR A 381 1.44 -3.08 -8.66
N GLY A 382 1.33 -4.38 -8.50
CA GLY A 382 1.00 -5.02 -7.23
C GLY A 382 -0.24 -5.90 -7.32
N TYR A 383 -0.94 -6.00 -6.22
CA TYR A 383 -2.18 -6.74 -6.06
C TYR A 383 -3.37 -5.92 -6.57
N MET A 384 -4.22 -6.53 -7.38
CA MET A 384 -5.42 -5.90 -7.92
C MET A 384 -6.61 -6.15 -6.99
N ASN A 385 -7.08 -5.10 -6.33
CA ASN A 385 -8.06 -5.18 -5.24
C ASN A 385 -9.45 -5.63 -5.72
N CYS A 386 -9.81 -5.29 -6.95
CA CYS A 386 -11.11 -5.60 -7.55
C CYS A 386 -11.04 -5.55 -9.09
N GLY A 387 -12.16 -5.73 -9.78
CA GLY A 387 -12.27 -5.68 -11.22
C GLY A 387 -11.83 -6.97 -11.93
N ASP A 388 -11.52 -6.87 -13.22
CA ASP A 388 -11.21 -8.03 -14.09
C ASP A 388 -9.96 -8.82 -13.64
N TYR A 389 -9.07 -8.16 -12.94
CA TYR A 389 -7.83 -8.74 -12.43
C TYR A 389 -7.84 -9.00 -10.92
N GLU A 390 -9.02 -8.97 -10.28
CA GLU A 390 -9.16 -9.19 -8.84
C GLU A 390 -8.33 -10.38 -8.35
N GLY A 391 -7.50 -10.14 -7.33
CA GLY A 391 -6.66 -11.15 -6.70
C GLY A 391 -5.43 -11.55 -7.52
N ARG A 392 -5.11 -10.87 -8.60
CA ARG A 392 -3.85 -11.06 -9.34
C ARG A 392 -2.79 -10.08 -8.89
N VAL A 393 -1.54 -10.49 -8.99
CA VAL A 393 -0.39 -9.60 -8.88
C VAL A 393 0.20 -9.41 -10.27
N GLY A 394 0.55 -8.17 -10.61
CA GLY A 394 1.11 -7.89 -11.92
C GLY A 394 1.45 -6.41 -12.12
N ILE A 395 1.82 -6.09 -13.35
CA ILE A 395 2.13 -4.75 -13.82
C ILE A 395 1.15 -4.42 -14.95
N LEU A 396 0.38 -3.35 -14.80
CA LEU A 396 -0.62 -2.86 -15.74
C LEU A 396 -0.17 -1.48 -16.24
N LEU A 397 0.04 -1.34 -17.54
CA LEU A 397 0.29 -0.06 -18.20
C LEU A 397 -1.01 0.46 -18.79
N TYR A 398 -1.34 1.69 -18.46
CA TYR A 398 -2.53 2.40 -18.94
C TYR A 398 -2.18 3.73 -19.59
N ASP A 399 -2.99 4.14 -20.55
CA ASP A 399 -3.08 5.52 -21.03
C ASP A 399 -4.44 6.11 -20.64
N TYR A 400 -4.43 7.34 -20.18
CA TYR A 400 -5.61 8.16 -19.94
C TYR A 400 -5.73 9.25 -20.99
N SER A 401 -6.89 9.34 -21.65
CA SER A 401 -7.26 10.44 -22.54
C SER A 401 -8.15 11.43 -21.79
N VAL A 402 -7.68 12.65 -21.61
CA VAL A 402 -8.47 13.70 -20.95
C VAL A 402 -9.66 14.13 -21.81
N ALA A 403 -9.53 14.08 -23.14
CA ALA A 403 -10.58 14.47 -24.08
C ALA A 403 -11.81 13.57 -23.99
N ASP A 404 -11.59 12.28 -23.81
CA ASP A 404 -12.65 11.27 -23.72
C ASP A 404 -12.98 10.92 -22.25
N ASN A 405 -12.17 11.36 -21.32
CA ASN A 405 -12.18 10.97 -19.90
C ASN A 405 -12.21 9.44 -19.74
N GLN A 406 -11.30 8.75 -20.41
CA GLN A 406 -11.23 7.29 -20.44
C GLN A 406 -9.81 6.78 -20.25
N ILE A 407 -9.68 5.62 -19.59
CA ILE A 407 -8.46 4.86 -19.51
C ILE A 407 -8.47 3.72 -20.53
N THR A 408 -7.31 3.45 -21.11
CA THR A 408 -7.10 2.34 -22.05
C THR A 408 -5.96 1.47 -21.53
N GLU A 409 -6.22 0.19 -21.33
CA GLU A 409 -5.18 -0.78 -20.99
C GLU A 409 -4.28 -1.02 -22.20
N ARG A 410 -2.98 -0.90 -21.99
CA ARG A 410 -1.94 -1.13 -23.02
C ARG A 410 -1.26 -2.48 -22.84
N VAL A 411 -0.95 -2.82 -21.60
CA VAL A 411 -0.20 -4.04 -21.25
C VAL A 411 -0.65 -4.54 -19.90
N TYR A 412 -0.82 -5.85 -19.78
CA TYR A 412 -0.89 -6.56 -18.51
C TYR A 412 0.19 -7.64 -18.46
N LEU A 413 1.08 -7.56 -17.49
CA LEU A 413 2.13 -8.53 -17.20
C LEU A 413 1.81 -9.25 -15.89
N PRO A 414 1.23 -10.48 -15.93
CA PRO A 414 0.93 -11.25 -14.72
C PRO A 414 2.21 -11.77 -14.07
N LEU A 415 2.25 -11.73 -12.73
CA LEU A 415 3.35 -12.21 -11.92
C LEU A 415 2.85 -13.19 -10.85
N THR A 416 3.72 -14.12 -10.42
CA THR A 416 3.41 -15.13 -9.40
C THR A 416 4.17 -14.86 -8.10
N THR A 417 4.29 -13.60 -7.74
CA THR A 417 5.01 -13.11 -6.56
C THR A 417 4.07 -12.29 -5.67
N THR A 418 4.50 -11.91 -4.46
CA THR A 418 3.77 -10.96 -3.62
C THR A 418 4.07 -9.53 -4.04
N TYR A 419 3.22 -8.58 -3.62
CA TYR A 419 3.49 -7.16 -3.85
C TYR A 419 4.78 -6.69 -3.18
N GLU A 420 5.04 -7.13 -1.96
CA GLU A 420 6.26 -6.76 -1.24
C GLU A 420 7.53 -7.12 -2.03
N GLN A 421 7.57 -8.33 -2.60
CA GLN A 421 8.67 -8.74 -3.46
C GLN A 421 8.67 -7.95 -4.78
N LEU A 422 7.49 -7.75 -5.39
CA LEU A 422 7.38 -6.98 -6.62
C LEU A 422 7.84 -5.53 -6.42
N LYS A 423 7.51 -4.92 -5.28
CA LYS A 423 7.93 -3.55 -4.96
C LYS A 423 9.45 -3.40 -4.91
N GLU A 424 10.15 -4.42 -4.38
CA GLU A 424 11.62 -4.46 -4.39
C GLU A 424 12.17 -4.76 -5.78
N ASP A 425 11.55 -5.71 -6.49
CA ASP A 425 12.00 -6.20 -7.80
C ASP A 425 11.71 -5.21 -8.94
N PHE A 426 10.58 -4.48 -8.86
CA PHE A 426 10.17 -3.47 -9.83
C PHE A 426 10.85 -2.15 -9.49
N GLY A 427 12.11 -2.03 -9.94
CA GLY A 427 12.97 -0.89 -9.63
C GLY A 427 12.45 0.45 -10.14
N ASP A 428 13.23 1.49 -9.91
CA ASP A 428 12.84 2.87 -10.25
C ASP A 428 12.80 3.14 -11.76
N PHE A 429 13.43 2.27 -12.55
CA PHE A 429 13.46 2.42 -14.00
C PHE A 429 12.16 1.92 -14.65
N CYS A 430 11.35 2.86 -15.12
CA CYS A 430 10.11 2.61 -15.84
C CYS A 430 9.83 3.76 -16.81
N TYR A 431 9.77 3.48 -18.12
CA TYR A 431 9.60 4.49 -19.16
C TYR A 431 8.87 3.95 -20.38
N ILE A 432 8.02 4.76 -21.00
CA ILE A 432 7.39 4.43 -22.28
C ILE A 432 7.77 5.47 -23.33
N ASN A 433 8.17 5.03 -24.50
CA ASN A 433 8.50 5.93 -25.60
C ASN A 433 7.37 6.06 -26.62
N ASN A 434 7.52 7.02 -27.53
CA ASN A 434 6.57 7.29 -28.62
C ASN A 434 6.51 6.20 -29.71
N LYS A 435 7.38 5.18 -29.65
CA LYS A 435 7.37 4.00 -30.52
C LYS A 435 6.64 2.81 -29.89
N ASN A 436 5.92 3.01 -28.79
CA ASN A 436 5.24 1.96 -28.02
C ASN A 436 6.19 0.88 -27.49
N ILE A 437 7.40 1.30 -27.06
CA ILE A 437 8.31 0.44 -26.32
C ILE A 437 8.24 0.83 -24.84
N PHE A 438 7.87 -0.12 -24.01
CA PHE A 438 7.82 0.00 -22.57
C PHE A 438 9.11 -0.58 -21.98
N TYR A 439 9.93 0.28 -21.40
CA TYR A 439 11.16 -0.09 -20.71
C TYR A 439 10.90 -0.17 -19.22
N PHE A 440 11.38 -1.22 -18.59
CA PHE A 440 11.25 -1.39 -17.14
C PHE A 440 12.32 -2.34 -16.58
N SER A 441 12.63 -2.20 -15.31
CA SER A 441 13.47 -3.15 -14.58
C SER A 441 12.60 -4.09 -13.73
N LEU A 442 13.00 -5.36 -13.69
CA LEU A 442 12.39 -6.38 -12.83
C LEU A 442 13.48 -7.40 -12.47
N GLN A 443 13.77 -7.57 -11.17
CA GLN A 443 14.82 -8.46 -10.66
C GLN A 443 16.14 -8.24 -11.38
N ASP A 444 16.87 -7.19 -11.15
CA ASP A 444 18.17 -6.91 -11.78
C ASP A 444 18.23 -7.06 -13.33
N THR A 445 17.09 -7.20 -13.99
CA THR A 445 16.99 -7.34 -15.45
C THR A 445 16.18 -6.18 -16.02
N VAL A 446 16.72 -5.54 -17.06
CA VAL A 446 16.04 -4.46 -17.78
C VAL A 446 15.47 -4.99 -19.08
N TYR A 447 14.20 -4.74 -19.27
CA TYR A 447 13.40 -5.18 -20.39
C TYR A 447 13.01 -4.00 -21.28
N ALA A 448 12.99 -4.25 -22.59
CA ALA A 448 12.33 -3.42 -23.59
C ALA A 448 11.14 -4.19 -24.17
N TYR A 449 9.93 -3.88 -23.73
CA TYR A 449 8.72 -4.56 -24.18
C TYR A 449 8.05 -3.76 -25.29
N ASN A 450 8.00 -4.32 -26.49
CA ASN A 450 7.28 -3.73 -27.63
C ASN A 450 5.80 -4.09 -27.53
N ILE A 451 4.96 -3.09 -27.21
CA ILE A 451 3.52 -3.24 -26.98
C ILE A 451 2.80 -3.76 -28.22
N SER A 452 3.20 -3.27 -29.41
CA SER A 452 2.52 -3.63 -30.68
C SER A 452 2.78 -5.07 -31.10
N SER A 453 4.02 -5.55 -30.95
CA SER A 453 4.40 -6.93 -31.31
C SER A 453 4.23 -7.93 -30.16
N LYS A 454 3.99 -7.45 -28.93
CA LYS A 454 3.95 -8.26 -27.68
C LYS A 454 5.22 -9.09 -27.46
N ARG A 455 6.36 -8.53 -27.82
CA ARG A 455 7.68 -9.16 -27.64
C ARG A 455 8.54 -8.28 -26.75
N TYR A 456 9.47 -8.90 -26.04
CA TYR A 456 10.45 -8.17 -25.24
C TYR A 456 11.88 -8.57 -25.63
N ASP A 457 12.77 -7.63 -25.47
CA ASP A 457 14.21 -7.80 -25.51
C ASP A 457 14.78 -7.54 -24.12
N ILE A 458 15.82 -8.27 -23.75
CA ILE A 458 16.59 -8.04 -22.53
C ILE A 458 17.74 -7.13 -22.88
N LEU A 459 17.75 -5.93 -22.29
CA LEU A 459 18.83 -4.95 -22.52
C LEU A 459 20.06 -5.29 -21.69
N THR A 460 19.85 -5.65 -20.42
CA THR A 460 20.92 -6.07 -19.52
C THR A 460 20.37 -6.99 -18.42
N GLN A 461 21.20 -7.92 -17.98
CA GLN A 461 21.04 -8.72 -16.78
C GLN A 461 22.11 -8.27 -15.78
N ASN A 462 21.84 -8.27 -14.50
CA ASN A 462 22.65 -7.71 -13.42
C ASN A 462 22.64 -6.15 -13.37
N ALA A 463 21.48 -5.55 -13.65
CA ALA A 463 21.22 -4.15 -13.38
C ALA A 463 20.94 -3.95 -11.88
N SER A 464 21.92 -4.25 -11.01
CA SER A 464 21.83 -3.83 -9.62
C SER A 464 21.88 -2.30 -9.54
N ALA A 465 21.30 -1.70 -8.49
CA ALA A 465 21.18 -0.25 -8.32
C ALA A 465 22.49 0.56 -8.49
N ASN A 466 23.63 -0.10 -8.46
CA ASN A 466 24.94 0.53 -8.63
C ASN A 466 25.49 0.44 -10.06
N ASN A 467 24.82 -0.25 -10.99
CA ASN A 467 25.35 -0.54 -12.33
C ASN A 467 24.59 0.17 -13.46
N PHE A 468 23.57 0.94 -13.15
CA PHE A 468 22.85 1.73 -14.13
C PHE A 468 22.52 3.14 -13.62
N LEU A 469 22.29 4.04 -14.54
CA LEU A 469 21.81 5.40 -14.29
C LEU A 469 20.71 5.74 -15.30
N MET A 470 19.71 6.46 -14.85
CA MET A 470 18.69 7.08 -15.69
C MET A 470 18.97 8.57 -15.80
N LEU A 471 19.09 9.07 -17.01
CA LEU A 471 19.12 10.49 -17.33
C LEU A 471 17.71 10.90 -17.75
N GLU A 472 16.88 11.30 -16.79
CA GLU A 472 15.46 11.63 -17.04
C GLU A 472 15.29 12.73 -18.09
N GLN A 473 16.02 13.85 -17.95
CA GLN A 473 15.93 14.99 -18.86
C GLN A 473 16.40 14.68 -20.29
N ALA A 474 17.36 13.75 -20.45
CA ALA A 474 17.86 13.32 -21.74
C ALA A 474 17.19 12.06 -22.28
N HIS A 475 16.27 11.47 -21.52
CA HIS A 475 15.64 10.18 -21.81
C HIS A 475 16.64 9.09 -22.18
N CYS A 476 17.74 9.02 -21.44
CA CYS A 476 18.81 8.05 -21.68
C CYS A 476 18.94 7.07 -20.51
N PHE A 477 19.02 5.79 -20.85
CA PHE A 477 19.38 4.72 -19.93
C PHE A 477 20.82 4.30 -20.11
N ILE A 478 21.58 4.22 -19.04
CA ILE A 478 23.01 3.95 -19.05
C ILE A 478 23.29 2.76 -18.15
N TRP A 479 24.00 1.78 -18.66
CA TRP A 479 24.42 0.64 -17.85
C TRP A 479 25.82 0.20 -18.14
N SER A 480 26.45 -0.46 -17.20
CA SER A 480 27.78 -1.04 -17.33
C SER A 480 27.70 -2.56 -17.47
N ASN A 481 28.63 -3.15 -18.19
CA ASN A 481 28.82 -4.60 -18.18
C ASN A 481 29.82 -5.01 -17.08
N ALA A 482 29.57 -4.57 -15.84
CA ALA A 482 30.46 -4.88 -14.74
C ALA A 482 30.63 -6.40 -14.53
N SER A 483 31.87 -6.83 -14.33
CA SER A 483 32.17 -8.17 -13.82
C SER A 483 31.86 -8.25 -12.31
N ALA A 484 31.86 -9.45 -11.74
CA ALA A 484 31.64 -9.67 -10.30
C ALA A 484 32.54 -8.82 -9.37
N ASN A 485 33.63 -8.27 -9.91
CA ASN A 485 34.57 -7.40 -9.18
C ASN A 485 34.25 -5.88 -9.33
N GLY A 486 33.11 -5.51 -9.92
CA GLY A 486 32.70 -4.12 -10.10
C GLY A 486 33.43 -3.39 -11.26
N ASN A 487 34.33 -4.06 -11.98
CA ASN A 487 35.08 -3.46 -13.09
C ASN A 487 34.33 -3.62 -14.41
N ALA A 488 33.93 -2.53 -15.03
CA ALA A 488 33.30 -2.53 -16.33
C ALA A 488 34.30 -2.11 -17.42
N SER A 489 34.40 -2.89 -18.49
CA SER A 489 35.17 -2.52 -19.68
C SER A 489 34.35 -1.72 -20.69
N LYS A 490 33.06 -1.57 -20.47
CA LYS A 490 32.10 -0.98 -21.38
C LYS A 490 30.97 -0.29 -20.63
N LEU A 491 30.62 0.93 -21.04
CA LEU A 491 29.35 1.59 -20.72
C LEU A 491 28.50 1.63 -21.98
N THR A 492 27.23 1.27 -21.86
CA THR A 492 26.26 1.42 -22.94
C THR A 492 25.28 2.51 -22.55
N ILE A 493 25.01 3.42 -23.46
CA ILE A 493 24.07 4.53 -23.34
C ILE A 493 22.99 4.29 -24.38
N LEU A 494 21.75 4.11 -23.95
CA LEU A 494 20.57 3.94 -24.79
C LEU A 494 19.75 5.23 -24.76
N ASP A 495 19.58 5.88 -25.90
CA ASP A 495 18.55 6.90 -26.07
C ASP A 495 17.19 6.20 -26.20
N LEU A 496 16.35 6.35 -25.17
CA LEU A 496 15.05 5.66 -25.06
C LEU A 496 14.07 6.10 -26.13
N ASN A 497 14.12 7.35 -26.59
CA ASN A 497 13.23 7.87 -27.63
C ASN A 497 13.58 7.35 -29.03
N SER A 498 14.84 7.41 -29.38
CA SER A 498 15.31 6.95 -30.69
C SER A 498 15.66 5.47 -30.76
N SER A 499 15.77 4.81 -29.59
CA SER A 499 16.28 3.44 -29.42
C SER A 499 17.69 3.24 -30.02
N LYS A 500 18.49 4.29 -30.02
CA LYS A 500 19.91 4.23 -30.49
C LYS A 500 20.82 3.99 -29.29
N GLU A 501 21.83 3.13 -29.53
CA GLU A 501 22.84 2.82 -28.53
C GLU A 501 24.19 3.47 -28.89
N LEU A 502 24.83 4.03 -27.87
CA LEU A 502 26.23 4.47 -27.90
C LEU A 502 27.02 3.62 -26.90
N THR A 503 28.16 3.11 -27.33
CA THR A 503 29.05 2.34 -26.47
C THR A 503 30.35 3.09 -26.22
N LEU A 504 30.68 3.30 -24.96
CA LEU A 504 31.99 3.76 -24.50
C LEU A 504 32.80 2.55 -24.04
N LYS A 505 34.07 2.47 -24.48
CA LYS A 505 34.97 1.39 -24.07
C LYS A 505 36.10 1.95 -23.22
N ALA A 506 36.43 1.24 -22.15
CA ALA A 506 37.59 1.56 -21.33
C ALA A 506 38.89 1.40 -22.11
N PRO A 507 39.88 2.28 -21.96
CA PRO A 507 41.24 2.02 -22.40
C PRO A 507 41.81 0.74 -21.78
N SER A 508 42.82 0.15 -22.45
CA SER A 508 43.46 -1.06 -21.95
C SER A 508 43.98 -0.88 -20.51
N GLY A 509 43.60 -1.79 -19.60
CA GLY A 509 43.97 -1.76 -18.18
C GLY A 509 43.18 -0.78 -17.32
N GLN A 510 42.13 -0.17 -17.85
CA GLN A 510 41.23 0.72 -17.13
C GLN A 510 39.79 0.14 -17.07
N SER A 511 39.00 0.63 -16.14
CA SER A 511 37.57 0.31 -16.04
C SER A 511 36.74 1.59 -16.02
N LEU A 512 35.49 1.48 -16.48
CA LEU A 512 34.49 2.54 -16.46
C LEU A 512 33.48 2.26 -15.36
N VAL A 513 33.13 3.31 -14.63
CA VAL A 513 32.04 3.29 -13.63
C VAL A 513 31.19 4.52 -13.88
N ALA A 514 29.89 4.34 -14.08
CA ALA A 514 28.96 5.45 -14.12
C ALA A 514 28.77 5.97 -12.70
N LEU A 515 29.08 7.22 -12.42
CA LEU A 515 29.08 7.83 -11.09
C LEU A 515 27.81 8.65 -10.81
N GLY A 516 27.22 9.20 -11.85
CA GLY A 516 26.05 10.07 -11.71
C GLY A 516 25.80 10.92 -12.96
N THR A 517 24.94 11.89 -12.79
CA THR A 517 24.57 12.85 -13.84
C THR A 517 24.72 14.28 -13.34
N ILE A 518 25.15 15.18 -14.21
CA ILE A 518 25.15 16.62 -13.98
C ILE A 518 24.48 17.25 -15.19
N ASP A 519 23.31 17.85 -14.97
CA ASP A 519 22.42 18.28 -16.06
C ASP A 519 22.15 17.13 -17.06
N SER A 520 22.43 17.34 -18.34
CA SER A 520 22.27 16.31 -19.37
C SER A 520 23.58 15.52 -19.63
N ASN A 521 24.56 15.58 -18.74
CA ASN A 521 25.86 14.92 -18.92
C ASN A 521 26.03 13.73 -17.98
N VAL A 522 26.69 12.70 -18.47
CA VAL A 522 27.10 11.53 -17.70
C VAL A 522 28.45 11.77 -17.07
N VAL A 523 28.59 11.51 -15.80
CA VAL A 523 29.86 11.49 -15.08
C VAL A 523 30.28 10.03 -14.89
N TYR A 524 31.45 9.69 -15.41
CA TYR A 524 32.00 8.33 -15.33
C TYR A 524 33.52 8.35 -15.16
#